data_b601520bea4bad4c90ed1ede04493c99
#
_entry.id   b601520bea4bad4c90ed1ede04493c99
#
_cell.length_a   1.000
_cell.length_b   1.000
_cell.length_c   1.000
_cell.angle_alpha   90.00
_cell.angle_beta   90.00
_cell.angle_gamma   90.00
#
_symmetry.space_group_name_H-M   'P 1'
#
loop_
_entity.id
_entity.type
_entity.pdbx_description
1 polymer ?
#
loop_
_entity_poly.entity_id
_entity_poly.type
_entity_poly.pdbx_seq_one_letter_code
_entity_poly.pdbx_strand_id
1 'polypeptide(L)'
;QRPAFYVWRDGTGNNVEAIGHGGGDRLAVTGVITNWDSKRVDTAGAFDLSNGRYYIPVSGLYMLIGAGVYRWASGNGILEASFYVNGSNVGPRGISYSRGNTTSEHHTVTITFMRFMNAGDYVQMGVPVAQSACDLYYGDNLGYFSGYLLG
;
A
#
# COMPACT_ATOMS: atom_id res chain seq x y z
N GLN A 1 -14.79 15.09 14.72
CA GLN A 1 -14.49 13.71 14.35
C GLN A 1 -12.99 13.55 14.15
N ARG A 2 -12.41 12.48 14.70
CA ARG A 2 -10.97 12.24 14.54
C ARG A 2 -10.64 11.90 13.08
N PRO A 3 -9.56 12.45 12.51
CA PRO A 3 -9.07 12.07 11.20
C PRO A 3 -8.83 10.56 11.08
N ALA A 4 -9.46 9.96 10.08
CA ALA A 4 -9.30 8.54 9.76
C ALA A 4 -9.57 8.30 8.28
N PHE A 5 -8.89 7.32 7.69
CA PHE A 5 -9.14 6.90 6.33
C PHE A 5 -9.01 5.38 6.18
N TYR A 6 -9.72 4.84 5.21
CA TYR A 6 -9.59 3.46 4.74
C TYR A 6 -9.86 3.45 3.23
N VAL A 7 -8.87 3.04 2.48
CA VAL A 7 -8.93 2.94 1.03
C VAL A 7 -8.56 1.54 0.58
N TRP A 8 -9.17 1.11 -0.51
CA TRP A 8 -8.83 -0.13 -1.20
C TRP A 8 -8.99 0.04 -2.69
N ARG A 9 -8.72 -0.97 -3.41
CA ARG A 9 -9.05 -1.00 -4.82
C ARG A 9 -10.17 -2.01 -5.05
N ASP A 10 -11.25 -1.51 -5.63
CA ASP A 10 -12.43 -2.29 -6.01
C ASP A 10 -12.31 -2.78 -7.47
N GLY A 11 -11.19 -3.40 -7.78
CA GLY A 11 -10.89 -3.85 -9.12
C GLY A 11 -12.03 -4.67 -9.72
N THR A 12 -12.66 -4.14 -10.75
CA THR A 12 -13.61 -4.89 -11.56
C THR A 12 -12.84 -5.81 -12.49
N GLY A 13 -13.05 -7.10 -12.38
CA GLY A 13 -12.40 -8.07 -13.25
C GLY A 13 -11.59 -9.11 -12.48
N ASN A 14 -10.36 -9.33 -12.83
CA ASN A 14 -9.55 -10.43 -12.33
C ASN A 14 -9.01 -10.27 -10.90
N ASN A 15 -9.37 -9.22 -10.18
CA ASN A 15 -8.88 -8.93 -8.83
C ASN A 15 -7.34 -8.91 -8.70
N VAL A 16 -6.66 -8.76 -9.81
CA VAL A 16 -5.19 -8.78 -9.88
C VAL A 16 -4.73 -7.57 -10.66
N GLU A 17 -3.84 -6.82 -10.07
CA GLU A 17 -3.22 -5.71 -10.78
C GLU A 17 -1.77 -5.52 -10.35
N ALA A 18 -0.96 -5.07 -11.29
CA ALA A 18 0.41 -4.71 -11.03
C ALA A 18 0.51 -3.41 -10.23
N ILE A 19 1.38 -3.38 -9.26
CA ILE A 19 1.69 -2.19 -8.49
C ILE A 19 2.89 -1.49 -9.10
N GLY A 20 2.75 -0.20 -9.34
CA GLY A 20 3.89 0.63 -9.75
C GLY A 20 4.42 0.35 -11.14
N HIS A 21 3.65 -0.35 -11.97
CA HIS A 21 4.03 -0.70 -13.32
C HIS A 21 3.17 0.05 -14.36
N GLY A 22 3.81 0.84 -15.18
CA GLY A 22 3.13 1.54 -16.27
C GLY A 22 2.63 0.55 -17.34
N GLY A 23 1.33 0.27 -17.34
CA GLY A 23 0.67 -0.50 -18.40
C GLY A 23 0.98 -1.98 -18.46
N GLY A 24 1.66 -2.52 -17.47
CA GLY A 24 1.92 -3.96 -17.36
C GLY A 24 1.19 -4.57 -16.17
N ASP A 25 1.04 -5.84 -16.18
CA ASP A 25 0.30 -6.58 -15.16
C ASP A 25 1.17 -6.99 -13.96
N ARG A 26 2.37 -6.38 -13.79
CA ARG A 26 3.36 -6.87 -12.83
C ARG A 26 4.25 -5.78 -12.27
N LEU A 27 4.56 -5.91 -11.00
CA LEU A 27 5.52 -5.03 -10.34
C LEU A 27 6.95 -5.35 -10.85
N ALA A 28 7.41 -4.55 -11.78
CA ALA A 28 8.78 -4.65 -12.30
C ALA A 28 9.74 -3.70 -11.59
N VAL A 29 9.21 -2.68 -10.91
CA VAL A 29 9.98 -1.63 -10.23
C VAL A 29 9.38 -1.31 -8.89
N THR A 30 10.21 -0.84 -7.99
CA THR A 30 9.80 -0.35 -6.69
C THR A 30 9.12 1.01 -6.80
N GLY A 31 8.19 1.29 -5.90
CA GLY A 31 7.51 2.58 -5.88
C GLY A 31 6.34 2.65 -4.92
N VAL A 32 5.72 3.80 -4.90
CA VAL A 32 4.49 4.02 -4.13
C VAL A 32 3.27 3.49 -4.88
N ILE A 33 2.28 3.03 -4.13
CA ILE A 33 0.99 2.61 -4.68
C ILE A 33 0.14 3.86 -4.88
N THR A 34 -0.28 4.11 -6.11
CA THR A 34 -1.05 5.30 -6.47
C THR A 34 -2.47 5.00 -6.98
N ASN A 35 -2.79 3.75 -7.18
CA ASN A 35 -4.00 3.32 -7.89
C ASN A 35 -5.13 2.83 -6.97
N TRP A 36 -5.20 3.35 -5.75
CA TRP A 36 -6.38 3.21 -4.90
C TRP A 36 -7.57 3.89 -5.58
N ASP A 37 -8.72 3.23 -5.65
CA ASP A 37 -9.89 3.75 -6.37
C ASP A 37 -11.14 3.90 -5.50
N SER A 38 -11.13 3.35 -4.31
CA SER A 38 -12.29 3.31 -3.45
C SER A 38 -11.97 3.73 -2.02
N LYS A 39 -12.85 4.56 -1.44
CA LYS A 39 -12.76 5.01 -0.05
C LYS A 39 -13.94 4.49 0.75
N ARG A 40 -13.67 3.74 1.81
CA ARG A 40 -14.69 3.33 2.77
C ARG A 40 -14.83 4.32 3.91
N VAL A 41 -13.70 4.91 4.30
CA VAL A 41 -13.62 5.95 5.32
C VAL A 41 -12.68 7.05 4.85
N ASP A 42 -13.06 8.28 5.00
CA ASP A 42 -12.22 9.46 4.83
C ASP A 42 -12.88 10.63 5.58
N THR A 43 -12.74 10.63 6.90
CA THR A 43 -13.50 11.54 7.77
C THR A 43 -13.11 13.00 7.61
N ALA A 44 -11.91 13.27 7.11
CA ALA A 44 -11.40 14.62 6.88
C ALA A 44 -11.40 15.01 5.39
N GLY A 45 -11.81 14.11 4.48
CA GLY A 45 -11.69 14.35 3.05
C GLY A 45 -10.25 14.53 2.56
N ALA A 46 -9.30 13.92 3.27
CA ALA A 46 -7.87 14.20 3.10
C ALA A 46 -7.13 13.15 2.24
N PHE A 47 -7.80 12.10 1.79
CA PHE A 47 -7.22 11.12 0.89
C PHE A 47 -7.44 11.49 -0.57
N ASP A 48 -6.36 11.69 -1.29
CA ASP A 48 -6.35 11.97 -2.73
C ASP A 48 -6.13 10.66 -3.51
N LEU A 49 -7.19 10.15 -4.13
CA LEU A 49 -7.14 8.94 -4.94
C LEU A 49 -6.31 9.11 -6.22
N SER A 50 -6.12 10.34 -6.71
CA SER A 50 -5.38 10.56 -7.95
C SER A 50 -3.89 10.28 -7.83
N ASN A 51 -3.35 10.31 -6.62
CA ASN A 51 -1.93 10.10 -6.34
C ASN A 51 -1.64 9.13 -5.18
N GLY A 52 -2.69 8.58 -4.55
CA GLY A 52 -2.57 7.64 -3.44
C GLY A 52 -2.07 8.24 -2.13
N ARG A 53 -2.23 9.54 -1.94
CA ARG A 53 -1.75 10.27 -0.76
C ARG A 53 -2.85 10.53 0.24
N TYR A 54 -2.55 10.28 1.50
CA TYR A 54 -3.32 10.85 2.60
C TYR A 54 -2.58 12.06 3.15
N TYR A 55 -3.18 13.23 3.04
CA TYR A 55 -2.63 14.47 3.60
C TYR A 55 -3.04 14.60 5.05
N ILE A 56 -2.06 14.80 5.93
CA ILE A 56 -2.29 14.89 7.38
C ILE A 56 -3.04 16.18 7.70
N PRO A 57 -4.30 16.11 8.16
CA PRO A 57 -5.11 17.32 8.37
C PRO A 57 -4.81 18.00 9.69
N VAL A 58 -4.31 17.28 10.69
CA VAL A 58 -4.01 17.78 12.04
C VAL A 58 -2.75 17.10 12.53
N SER A 59 -1.82 17.87 13.08
CA SER A 59 -0.60 17.30 13.69
C SER A 59 -0.94 16.38 14.85
N GLY A 60 -0.26 15.23 14.94
CA GLY A 60 -0.49 14.29 16.01
C GLY A 60 0.12 12.92 15.75
N LEU A 61 -0.14 12.00 16.66
CA LEU A 61 0.31 10.62 16.57
C LEU A 61 -0.69 9.81 15.75
N TYR A 62 -0.24 9.27 14.65
CA TYR A 62 -1.07 8.45 13.74
C TYR A 62 -0.67 6.98 13.79
N MET A 63 -1.67 6.10 13.71
CA MET A 63 -1.51 4.70 13.39
C MET A 63 -1.80 4.49 11.91
N LEU A 64 -0.88 3.88 11.19
CA LEU A 64 -1.02 3.49 9.80
C LEU A 64 -1.03 1.97 9.71
N ILE A 65 -1.88 1.43 8.86
CA ILE A 65 -2.01 -0.01 8.63
C ILE A 65 -2.09 -0.22 7.12
N GLY A 66 -1.24 -1.09 6.60
CA GLY A 66 -1.27 -1.50 5.21
C GLY A 66 -1.25 -3.01 5.09
N ALA A 67 -2.02 -3.53 4.16
CA ALA A 67 -2.00 -4.94 3.82
C ALA A 67 -2.12 -5.15 2.33
N GLY A 68 -1.52 -6.22 1.84
CA GLY A 68 -1.65 -6.62 0.46
C GLY A 68 -1.46 -8.12 0.32
N VAL A 69 -2.20 -8.71 -0.61
CA VAL A 69 -1.99 -10.09 -1.06
C VAL A 69 -1.26 -10.02 -2.39
N TYR A 70 -0.08 -10.58 -2.42
CA TYR A 70 0.79 -10.54 -3.60
C TYR A 70 0.90 -11.94 -4.21
N ARG A 71 0.89 -11.99 -5.53
CA ARG A 71 1.20 -13.20 -6.29
C ARG A 71 2.51 -12.97 -7.06
N TRP A 72 3.45 -13.87 -6.88
CA TRP A 72 4.66 -13.89 -7.69
C TRP A 72 4.33 -14.34 -9.11
N ALA A 73 4.73 -13.52 -10.07
CA ALA A 73 4.48 -13.77 -11.48
C ALA A 73 5.60 -14.60 -12.11
N SER A 74 6.81 -14.49 -11.59
CA SER A 74 7.97 -15.26 -12.04
C SER A 74 9.10 -15.19 -11.03
N GLY A 75 9.91 -16.24 -11.00
CA GLY A 75 11.14 -16.25 -10.21
C GLY A 75 10.93 -16.41 -8.71
N ASN A 76 11.99 -16.14 -7.99
CA ASN A 76 12.05 -16.11 -6.54
C ASN A 76 12.63 -14.77 -6.10
N GLY A 77 12.45 -14.43 -4.85
CA GLY A 77 13.04 -13.21 -4.31
C GLY A 77 12.25 -12.60 -3.16
N ILE A 78 12.61 -11.39 -2.85
CA ILE A 78 12.04 -10.60 -1.75
C ILE A 78 11.11 -9.54 -2.31
N LEU A 79 9.97 -9.38 -1.67
CA LEU A 79 9.10 -8.22 -1.79
C LEU A 79 8.99 -7.58 -0.41
N GLU A 80 9.21 -6.28 -0.35
CA GLU A 80 9.02 -5.49 0.86
C GLU A 80 7.90 -4.48 0.64
N ALA A 81 7.02 -4.34 1.62
CA ALA A 81 6.05 -3.24 1.69
C ALA A 81 6.40 -2.30 2.83
N SER A 82 6.12 -1.04 2.68
CA SER A 82 6.42 -0.02 3.69
C SER A 82 5.57 1.25 3.50
N PHE A 83 5.78 2.21 4.39
CA PHE A 83 5.17 3.54 4.28
C PHE A 83 6.19 4.59 3.86
N TYR A 84 5.69 5.55 3.12
CA TYR A 84 6.44 6.73 2.66
C TYR A 84 5.79 7.98 3.25
N VAL A 85 6.59 8.82 3.87
CA VAL A 85 6.16 10.14 4.35
C VAL A 85 6.93 11.19 3.55
N ASN A 86 6.20 12.12 2.93
CA ASN A 86 6.77 13.16 2.07
C ASN A 86 7.74 12.59 1.01
N GLY A 87 7.39 11.46 0.44
CA GLY A 87 8.18 10.78 -0.60
C GLY A 87 9.36 9.95 -0.10
N SER A 88 9.65 9.95 1.19
CA SER A 88 10.74 9.17 1.78
C SER A 88 10.22 7.92 2.46
N ASN A 89 10.86 6.78 2.20
CA ASN A 89 10.56 5.54 2.91
C ASN A 89 11.04 5.64 4.36
N VAL A 90 10.11 5.64 5.29
CA VAL A 90 10.38 5.84 6.72
C VAL A 90 9.72 4.80 7.61
N GLY A 91 8.87 3.96 7.04
CA GLY A 91 8.12 2.97 7.80
C GLY A 91 8.90 1.67 8.05
N PRO A 92 8.37 0.83 8.92
CA PRO A 92 8.83 -0.55 9.04
C PRO A 92 8.58 -1.28 7.72
N ARG A 93 9.30 -2.36 7.51
CA ARG A 93 9.17 -3.17 6.31
C ARG A 93 8.48 -4.49 6.62
N GLY A 94 7.38 -4.74 5.93
CA GLY A 94 6.83 -6.07 5.82
C GLY A 94 7.56 -6.81 4.71
N ILE A 95 8.04 -8.00 4.97
CA ILE A 95 8.85 -8.77 4.01
C ILE A 95 8.13 -10.05 3.66
N SER A 96 7.99 -10.31 2.37
CA SER A 96 7.61 -11.61 1.82
C SER A 96 8.73 -12.18 0.98
N TYR A 97 8.96 -13.46 1.12
CA TYR A 97 10.00 -14.18 0.40
C TYR A 97 9.42 -15.39 -0.31
N SER A 98 9.66 -15.52 -1.61
CA SER A 98 9.32 -16.70 -2.40
C SER A 98 10.58 -17.48 -2.78
N ARG A 99 10.52 -18.80 -2.64
CA ARG A 99 11.62 -19.72 -2.95
C ARG A 99 11.45 -20.50 -4.25
N GLY A 100 10.36 -20.35 -4.94
CA GLY A 100 10.04 -21.24 -6.04
C GLY A 100 9.70 -20.55 -7.35
N ASN A 101 9.79 -21.31 -8.43
CA ASN A 101 9.32 -20.91 -9.75
C ASN A 101 7.79 -21.04 -9.89
N THR A 102 7.06 -21.05 -8.79
CA THR A 102 5.62 -21.24 -8.83
C THR A 102 4.95 -19.89 -9.01
N THR A 103 4.36 -19.71 -10.16
CA THR A 103 3.55 -18.52 -10.51
C THR A 103 2.20 -18.44 -9.77
N SER A 104 1.94 -19.36 -8.84
CA SER A 104 0.65 -19.50 -8.15
C SER A 104 0.70 -19.26 -6.65
N GLU A 105 1.87 -18.95 -6.08
CA GLU A 105 1.96 -18.66 -4.66
C GLU A 105 1.44 -17.27 -4.33
N HIS A 106 0.59 -17.20 -3.32
CA HIS A 106 0.04 -15.97 -2.77
C HIS A 106 0.67 -15.68 -1.42
N HIS A 107 1.12 -14.47 -1.24
CA HIS A 107 1.74 -14.02 0.00
C HIS A 107 1.02 -12.80 0.54
N THR A 108 0.71 -12.83 1.83
CA THR A 108 0.13 -11.66 2.50
C THR A 108 1.22 -10.90 3.23
N VAL A 109 1.29 -9.61 3.00
CA VAL A 109 2.14 -8.69 3.75
C VAL A 109 1.25 -7.70 4.48
N THR A 110 1.42 -7.63 5.79
CA THR A 110 0.72 -6.65 6.63
C THR A 110 1.76 -5.83 7.38
N ILE A 111 1.59 -4.52 7.37
CA ILE A 111 2.47 -3.58 8.05
C ILE A 111 1.68 -2.61 8.90
N THR A 112 2.21 -2.31 10.08
CA THR A 112 1.68 -1.30 11.00
C THR A 112 2.78 -0.32 11.35
N PHE A 113 2.42 0.94 11.44
CA PHE A 113 3.37 2.00 11.74
C PHE A 113 2.71 3.09 12.58
N MET A 114 3.35 3.45 13.66
CA MET A 114 2.91 4.54 14.52
C MET A 114 3.93 5.66 14.47
N ARG A 115 3.49 6.85 14.12
CA ARG A 115 4.38 8.00 13.95
C ARG A 115 3.66 9.31 14.25
N PHE A 116 4.39 10.24 14.87
CA PHE A 116 3.97 11.63 14.92
C PHE A 116 4.17 12.28 13.55
N MET A 117 3.13 12.91 13.03
CA MET A 117 3.14 13.62 11.75
C MET A 117 2.59 15.02 11.91
N ASN A 118 3.09 15.95 11.10
CA ASN A 118 2.65 17.34 11.10
C ASN A 118 1.52 17.55 10.09
N ALA A 119 0.64 18.49 10.38
CA ALA A 119 -0.37 18.92 9.42
C ALA A 119 0.33 19.38 8.12
N GLY A 120 -0.17 18.91 6.98
CA GLY A 120 0.42 19.14 5.67
C GLY A 120 1.41 18.09 5.20
N ASP A 121 1.94 17.23 6.07
CA ASP A 121 2.64 16.02 5.62
C ASP A 121 1.71 15.13 4.81
N TYR A 122 2.26 14.28 3.95
CA TYR A 122 1.48 13.24 3.30
C TYR A 122 2.12 11.87 3.48
N VAL A 123 1.28 10.86 3.50
CA VAL A 123 1.71 9.46 3.61
C VAL A 123 1.15 8.62 2.47
N GLN A 124 1.97 7.68 2.02
CA GLN A 124 1.62 6.67 1.01
C GLN A 124 2.09 5.30 1.47
N MET A 125 1.40 4.26 1.03
CA MET A 125 1.92 2.90 1.09
C MET A 125 2.69 2.59 -0.19
N GLY A 126 3.75 1.80 -0.09
CA GLY A 126 4.52 1.44 -1.26
C GLY A 126 5.35 0.17 -1.09
N VAL A 127 6.09 -0.14 -2.13
CA VAL A 127 6.94 -1.33 -2.23
C VAL A 127 8.38 -0.86 -2.48
N PRO A 128 9.20 -0.73 -1.44
CA PRO A 128 10.58 -0.27 -1.59
C PRO A 128 11.50 -1.28 -2.30
N VAL A 129 11.18 -2.57 -2.19
CA VAL A 129 11.96 -3.65 -2.82
C VAL A 129 11.04 -4.67 -3.45
N ALA A 130 11.28 -4.99 -4.71
CA ALA A 130 10.73 -6.14 -5.40
C ALA A 130 11.81 -6.73 -6.30
N GLN A 131 12.28 -7.92 -5.98
CA GLN A 131 13.35 -8.60 -6.74
C GLN A 131 12.84 -9.32 -7.98
N SER A 132 11.56 -9.66 -8.00
CA SER A 132 10.90 -10.30 -9.15
C SER A 132 9.54 -9.66 -9.39
N ALA A 133 9.01 -9.85 -10.58
CA ALA A 133 7.69 -9.36 -10.93
C ALA A 133 6.63 -10.00 -10.03
N CYS A 134 5.76 -9.19 -9.48
CA CYS A 134 4.63 -9.64 -8.69
C CYS A 134 3.39 -8.80 -8.96
N ASP A 135 2.24 -9.40 -8.72
CA ASP A 135 0.95 -8.77 -8.83
C ASP A 135 0.38 -8.51 -7.44
N LEU A 136 -0.29 -7.38 -7.26
CA LEU A 136 -1.12 -7.14 -6.09
C LEU A 136 -2.56 -7.53 -6.41
N TYR A 137 -3.14 -8.35 -5.56
CA TYR A 137 -4.55 -8.68 -5.64
C TYR A 137 -5.40 -7.55 -5.07
N TYR A 138 -6.45 -7.23 -5.80
CA TYR A 138 -7.47 -6.26 -5.41
C TYR A 138 -8.82 -6.94 -5.20
N GLY A 139 -9.77 -6.16 -4.76
CA GLY A 139 -11.11 -6.60 -4.46
C GLY A 139 -11.32 -6.80 -2.97
N ASP A 140 -12.50 -7.15 -2.59
CA ASP A 140 -13.00 -7.18 -1.22
C ASP A 140 -11.97 -7.55 -0.15
N ASN A 141 -11.30 -6.52 0.41
CA ASN A 141 -10.41 -6.62 1.56
C ASN A 141 -9.10 -7.41 1.35
N LEU A 142 -8.68 -7.67 0.12
CA LEU A 142 -7.39 -8.33 -0.15
C LEU A 142 -6.20 -7.37 -0.03
N GLY A 143 -6.40 -6.09 -0.38
CA GLY A 143 -5.39 -5.06 -0.21
C GLY A 143 -6.02 -3.75 0.24
N TYR A 144 -5.44 -3.12 1.25
CA TYR A 144 -5.94 -1.85 1.76
C TYR A 144 -4.83 -1.02 2.37
N PHE A 145 -5.10 0.27 2.46
CA PHE A 145 -4.32 1.23 3.20
C PHE A 145 -5.24 2.06 4.09
N SER A 146 -4.92 2.12 5.36
CA SER A 146 -5.74 2.81 6.34
C SER A 146 -4.89 3.52 7.39
N GLY A 147 -5.51 4.45 8.08
CA GLY A 147 -4.87 5.13 9.20
C GLY A 147 -5.84 5.99 9.98
N TYR A 148 -5.43 6.36 11.18
CA TYR A 148 -6.21 7.23 12.05
C TYR A 148 -5.35 7.95 13.08
N LEU A 149 -5.84 9.11 13.50
CA LEU A 149 -5.23 9.89 14.56
C LEU A 149 -5.49 9.23 15.93
N LEU A 150 -4.43 8.94 16.65
CA LEU A 150 -4.51 8.43 18.03
C LEU A 150 -4.76 9.56 19.04
N GLY A 151 -4.06 10.65 18.85
CA GLY A 151 -4.17 11.80 19.75
C GLY A 151 -3.20 12.92 19.43
#